data_3a422312a104d6b6466fc9d6cfb11cfd
#
_entry.id   3a422312a104d6b6466fc9d6cfb11cfd
#
_cell.length_a   1.000
_cell.length_b   1.000
_cell.length_c   1.000
_cell.angle_alpha   90.00
_cell.angle_beta   90.00
_cell.angle_gamma   90.00
#
_symmetry.space_group_name_H-M   'P 1'
#
loop_
_entity.id
_entity.type
_entity.pdbx_description
1 polymer ?
#
loop_
_entity_poly.entity_id
_entity_poly.type
_entity_poly.pdbx_seq_one_letter_code
_entity_poly.pdbx_strand_id
1 'polypeptide(L)'
;PSDSNFNKYVDELALELASYFGESSEMYSNKLRQARKDKNRYLLIARNLGYLDFKKFKNFPLFNLGGFRGGFITEQYTKRDYPIGGIAQRTVGYERYDDFGNAMRPGLDGAFGPKYLKGENGIRFSQKIGLGQWKPVLDYNEKEPRDGYDLHTTLNIEIQDLAHHALLRQLEFYEAEHGSVVVMETKTGEIKAISNLGRTSEGKYYEKLNYAVGESHEPGSTFKLMAMVRALEDKVIDTSDIVDTKNGILSFYGRKVRDSKKGGYGKISAAKAFEVSSNTGIVQIINDNYNEKPEQFVDGLFDMKINEPLGLPILGEGQPKFTHPRDKV
;
A
#
# COMPACT_ATOMS: atom_id res chain seq x y z
N PRO A 1 38.42 4.19 24.84
CA PRO A 1 39.53 5.14 25.01
C PRO A 1 40.43 4.78 26.18
N SER A 2 41.71 5.25 26.16
CA SER A 2 42.57 5.18 27.32
C SER A 2 42.05 6.04 28.49
N ASP A 3 42.49 5.79 29.72
CA ASP A 3 42.10 6.61 30.88
C ASP A 3 42.52 8.07 30.69
N SER A 4 43.70 8.30 30.14
CA SER A 4 44.20 9.64 29.84
C SER A 4 43.27 10.41 28.87
N ASN A 5 42.91 9.81 27.75
CA ASN A 5 42.00 10.45 26.78
C ASN A 5 40.62 10.65 27.37
N PHE A 6 40.10 9.66 28.09
CA PHE A 6 38.78 9.77 28.71
C PHE A 6 38.70 10.91 29.69
N ASN A 7 39.63 10.92 30.66
CA ASN A 7 39.63 11.95 31.70
C ASN A 7 39.87 13.37 31.13
N LYS A 8 40.62 13.48 30.04
CA LYS A 8 40.86 14.76 29.37
C LYS A 8 39.61 15.36 28.73
N TYR A 9 38.74 14.54 28.11
CA TYR A 9 37.70 15.03 27.23
C TYR A 9 36.27 14.71 27.70
N VAL A 10 36.09 13.96 28.81
CA VAL A 10 34.75 13.48 29.24
C VAL A 10 33.81 14.61 29.58
N ASP A 11 34.27 15.68 30.21
CA ASP A 11 33.42 16.81 30.63
C ASP A 11 33.06 17.70 29.43
N GLU A 12 33.98 17.90 28.50
CA GLU A 12 33.70 18.60 27.24
C GLU A 12 32.70 17.79 26.38
N LEU A 13 32.86 16.45 26.31
CA LEU A 13 31.91 15.59 25.63
C LEU A 13 30.51 15.65 26.30
N ALA A 14 30.48 15.66 27.62
CA ALA A 14 29.21 15.77 28.37
C ALA A 14 28.48 17.09 28.10
N LEU A 15 29.20 18.19 27.93
CA LEU A 15 28.67 19.49 27.54
C LEU A 15 28.04 19.45 26.14
N GLU A 16 28.74 18.88 25.15
CA GLU A 16 28.24 18.78 23.78
C GLU A 16 27.02 17.89 23.69
N LEU A 17 27.01 16.74 24.41
CA LEU A 17 25.84 15.86 24.48
C LEU A 17 24.65 16.55 25.15
N ALA A 18 24.90 17.26 26.24
CA ALA A 18 23.89 18.03 26.97
C ALA A 18 23.26 19.11 26.07
N SER A 19 24.09 19.85 25.38
CA SER A 19 23.65 20.89 24.43
C SER A 19 22.80 20.31 23.28
N TYR A 20 23.16 19.12 22.80
CA TYR A 20 22.43 18.48 21.70
C TYR A 20 21.09 17.91 22.13
N PHE A 21 21.02 17.25 23.29
CA PHE A 21 19.81 16.58 23.76
C PHE A 21 18.93 17.43 24.68
N GLY A 22 19.39 18.62 25.10
CA GLY A 22 18.63 19.49 26.00
C GLY A 22 18.63 19.01 27.46
N GLU A 23 19.65 18.23 27.86
CA GLU A 23 19.79 17.65 29.19
C GLU A 23 20.94 18.35 29.98
N SER A 24 21.16 17.97 31.23
CA SER A 24 22.26 18.54 32.01
C SER A 24 23.60 17.87 31.64
N SER A 25 24.66 18.68 31.61
CA SER A 25 26.03 18.17 31.41
C SER A 25 26.49 17.26 32.54
N GLU A 26 26.04 17.54 33.77
CA GLU A 26 26.33 16.70 34.94
C GLU A 26 25.74 15.28 34.76
N MET A 27 24.53 15.18 34.25
CA MET A 27 23.91 13.89 33.99
C MET A 27 24.73 13.08 33.01
N TYR A 28 25.19 13.67 31.90
CA TYR A 28 26.03 12.96 30.94
C TYR A 28 27.42 12.63 31.49
N SER A 29 28.06 13.56 32.23
CA SER A 29 29.35 13.29 32.87
C SER A 29 29.25 12.11 33.82
N ASN A 30 28.24 12.09 34.69
CA ASN A 30 27.99 10.99 35.63
C ASN A 30 27.72 9.66 34.90
N LYS A 31 26.87 9.68 33.86
CA LYS A 31 26.56 8.51 33.04
C LYS A 31 27.81 7.92 32.37
N LEU A 32 28.65 8.75 31.78
CA LEU A 32 29.88 8.33 31.10
C LEU A 32 30.91 7.77 32.11
N ARG A 33 31.09 8.44 33.24
CA ARG A 33 32.04 7.99 34.30
C ARG A 33 31.55 6.71 34.97
N GLN A 34 30.25 6.57 35.24
CA GLN A 34 29.70 5.34 35.80
C GLN A 34 29.87 4.16 34.83
N ALA A 35 29.53 4.34 33.55
CA ALA A 35 29.75 3.29 32.54
C ALA A 35 31.22 2.87 32.44
N ARG A 36 32.15 3.82 32.59
CA ARG A 36 33.58 3.52 32.63
C ARG A 36 33.97 2.68 33.84
N LYS A 37 33.47 3.05 35.03
CA LYS A 37 33.68 2.33 36.29
C LYS A 37 33.16 0.89 36.20
N ASP A 38 32.00 0.71 35.59
CA ASP A 38 31.31 -0.58 35.38
C ASP A 38 31.94 -1.41 34.24
N LYS A 39 32.98 -0.87 33.59
CA LYS A 39 33.64 -1.51 32.41
C LYS A 39 32.68 -1.81 31.29
N ASN A 40 31.60 -1.00 31.15
CA ASN A 40 30.63 -1.13 30.06
C ASN A 40 31.30 -0.74 28.72
N ARG A 41 31.42 -1.73 27.81
CA ARG A 41 32.07 -1.53 26.50
C ARG A 41 31.14 -0.94 25.43
N TYR A 42 29.82 -0.98 25.66
CA TYR A 42 28.80 -0.62 24.68
C TYR A 42 27.73 0.27 25.32
N LEU A 43 28.17 1.43 25.84
CA LEU A 43 27.23 2.40 26.37
C LEU A 43 26.46 3.04 25.21
N LEU A 44 25.16 2.76 25.16
CA LEU A 44 24.27 3.39 24.20
C LEU A 44 24.04 4.89 24.57
N ILE A 45 24.44 5.78 23.67
CA ILE A 45 24.23 7.23 23.81
C ILE A 45 22.95 7.65 23.11
N ALA A 46 22.77 7.29 21.85
CA ALA A 46 21.61 7.63 21.07
C ALA A 46 21.27 6.58 20.01
N ARG A 47 20.01 6.60 19.56
CA ARG A 47 19.50 5.80 18.45
C ARG A 47 18.87 6.71 17.41
N ASN A 48 18.73 6.23 16.18
CA ASN A 48 18.02 6.90 15.11
C ASN A 48 18.55 8.30 14.75
N LEU A 49 19.87 8.50 14.86
CA LEU A 49 20.51 9.74 14.43
C LEU A 49 20.56 9.79 12.90
N GLY A 50 20.23 10.96 12.35
CA GLY A 50 20.40 11.22 10.92
C GLY A 50 21.87 11.40 10.55
N TYR A 51 22.15 11.42 9.24
CA TYR A 51 23.51 11.60 8.73
C TYR A 51 24.16 12.92 9.18
N LEU A 52 23.39 14.00 9.25
CA LEU A 52 23.89 15.30 9.72
C LEU A 52 24.25 15.25 11.22
N ASP A 53 23.45 14.55 12.01
CA ASP A 53 23.72 14.36 13.43
C ASP A 53 24.96 13.49 13.64
N PHE A 54 25.08 12.39 12.88
CA PHE A 54 26.30 11.60 12.88
C PHE A 54 27.56 12.44 12.59
N LYS A 55 27.50 13.36 11.62
CA LYS A 55 28.61 14.27 11.35
C LYS A 55 28.94 15.19 12.51
N LYS A 56 27.93 15.71 13.23
CA LYS A 56 28.14 16.51 14.45
C LYS A 56 28.81 15.69 15.53
N PHE A 57 28.25 14.51 15.86
CA PHE A 57 28.79 13.63 16.87
C PHE A 57 30.23 13.20 16.61
N LYS A 58 30.56 12.93 15.35
CA LYS A 58 31.92 12.60 14.93
C LYS A 58 32.94 13.67 15.30
N ASN A 59 32.52 14.92 15.41
CA ASN A 59 33.38 16.05 15.74
C ASN A 59 33.39 16.40 17.23
N PHE A 60 32.56 15.76 18.06
CA PHE A 60 32.55 16.02 19.51
C PHE A 60 33.89 15.63 20.16
N PRO A 61 34.29 16.34 21.22
CA PRO A 61 35.45 15.97 22.02
C PRO A 61 35.43 14.49 22.38
N LEU A 62 36.56 13.85 22.43
CA LEU A 62 36.74 12.40 22.57
C LEU A 62 36.27 11.60 21.35
N PHE A 63 35.07 11.81 20.81
CA PHE A 63 34.53 11.07 19.67
C PHE A 63 35.34 11.33 18.39
N ASN A 64 35.86 12.54 18.23
CA ASN A 64 36.74 12.92 17.10
C ASN A 64 38.05 12.11 17.02
N LEU A 65 38.41 11.41 18.10
CA LEU A 65 39.57 10.49 18.10
C LEU A 65 39.24 9.12 17.49
N GLY A 66 37.99 8.91 17.06
CA GLY A 66 37.51 7.68 16.40
C GLY A 66 37.28 6.50 17.33
N GLY A 67 36.97 5.32 16.75
CA GLY A 67 36.55 4.15 17.51
C GLY A 67 37.58 3.62 18.51
N PHE A 68 38.87 3.56 18.14
CA PHE A 68 39.90 3.01 18.98
C PHE A 68 40.35 3.95 20.13
N ARG A 69 40.58 5.20 19.79
CA ARG A 69 41.15 6.17 20.75
C ARG A 69 40.07 6.95 21.48
N GLY A 70 38.94 7.18 20.84
CA GLY A 70 37.79 7.95 21.35
C GLY A 70 36.66 7.07 21.88
N GLY A 71 36.59 5.80 21.45
CA GLY A 71 35.51 4.89 21.82
C GLY A 71 34.18 5.20 21.09
N PHE A 72 34.22 5.97 20.00
CA PHE A 72 33.02 6.27 19.21
C PHE A 72 32.70 5.12 18.27
N ILE A 73 31.69 4.32 18.62
CA ILE A 73 31.21 3.19 17.86
C ILE A 73 29.86 3.56 17.27
N THR A 74 29.70 3.33 15.97
CA THR A 74 28.47 3.61 15.23
C THR A 74 28.02 2.36 14.51
N GLU A 75 26.73 2.09 14.60
CA GLU A 75 26.05 1.08 13.79
C GLU A 75 25.17 1.81 12.76
N GLN A 76 25.41 1.55 11.51
CA GLN A 76 24.64 2.12 10.42
C GLN A 76 23.63 1.11 9.91
N TYR A 77 22.40 1.55 9.75
CA TYR A 77 21.35 0.78 9.09
C TYR A 77 20.61 1.66 8.08
N THR A 78 20.12 1.05 7.04
CA THR A 78 19.30 1.71 6.04
C THR A 78 17.84 1.72 6.53
N LYS A 79 17.22 2.89 6.53
CA LYS A 79 15.81 3.07 6.89
C LYS A 79 15.04 3.48 5.65
N ARG A 80 13.88 2.86 5.46
CA ARG A 80 12.93 3.32 4.45
C ARG A 80 12.24 4.59 4.94
N ASP A 81 12.20 5.60 4.09
CA ASP A 81 11.45 6.81 4.34
C ASP A 81 10.08 6.76 3.65
N TYR A 82 9.07 7.39 4.29
CA TYR A 82 7.70 7.50 3.79
C TYR A 82 7.29 8.97 3.80
N PRO A 83 7.66 9.74 2.77
CA PRO A 83 7.46 11.20 2.75
C PRO A 83 5.99 11.62 2.91
N ILE A 84 5.05 10.78 2.44
CA ILE A 84 3.60 11.01 2.55
C ILE A 84 2.95 10.23 3.70
N GLY A 85 3.74 9.76 4.65
CA GLY A 85 3.24 8.99 5.79
C GLY A 85 2.60 7.67 5.41
N GLY A 86 1.40 7.39 5.93
CA GLY A 86 0.68 6.13 5.70
C GLY A 86 -0.22 6.12 4.46
N ILE A 87 -0.24 7.20 3.68
CA ILE A 87 -1.11 7.32 2.49
C ILE A 87 -0.56 6.42 1.37
N ALA A 88 -1.44 5.68 0.69
CA ALA A 88 -1.11 4.72 -0.36
C ALA A 88 -0.15 3.60 0.08
N GLN A 89 -0.05 3.34 1.38
CA GLN A 89 0.94 2.40 1.93
C GLN A 89 0.76 0.97 1.40
N ARG A 90 -0.49 0.54 1.15
CA ARG A 90 -0.77 -0.78 0.59
C ARG A 90 -0.57 -0.86 -0.91
N THR A 91 -0.65 0.26 -1.60
CA THR A 91 -0.42 0.36 -3.05
C THR A 91 1.07 0.50 -3.36
N VAL A 92 1.75 1.45 -2.73
CA VAL A 92 3.21 1.62 -2.85
C VAL A 92 3.94 0.44 -2.25
N GLY A 93 3.51 0.01 -1.09
CA GLY A 93 4.07 -1.12 -0.39
C GLY A 93 5.05 -0.76 0.71
N TYR A 94 5.51 -1.79 1.39
CA TYR A 94 6.52 -1.72 2.44
C TYR A 94 7.22 -3.08 2.57
N GLU A 95 8.33 -3.11 3.27
CA GLU A 95 8.98 -4.35 3.68
C GLU A 95 8.82 -4.53 5.17
N ARG A 96 8.27 -5.66 5.59
CA ARG A 96 8.23 -6.15 6.97
C ARG A 96 8.73 -7.58 7.01
N TYR A 97 9.24 -7.98 8.15
CA TYR A 97 9.61 -9.37 8.41
C TYR A 97 8.63 -9.95 9.43
N ASP A 98 8.18 -11.18 9.18
CA ASP A 98 7.40 -11.93 10.14
C ASP A 98 8.30 -12.46 11.28
N ASP A 99 7.70 -13.11 12.29
CA ASP A 99 8.41 -13.65 13.43
C ASP A 99 9.40 -14.79 13.04
N PHE A 100 9.27 -15.33 11.84
CA PHE A 100 10.14 -16.34 11.26
C PHE A 100 11.25 -15.77 10.36
N GLY A 101 11.27 -14.45 10.17
CA GLY A 101 12.24 -13.76 9.32
C GLY A 101 11.89 -13.74 7.83
N ASN A 102 10.67 -14.13 7.43
CA ASN A 102 10.23 -14.05 6.05
C ASN A 102 9.81 -12.62 5.72
N ALA A 103 10.28 -12.11 4.59
CA ALA A 103 9.94 -10.77 4.14
C ALA A 103 8.52 -10.71 3.55
N MET A 104 7.69 -9.84 4.09
CA MET A 104 6.37 -9.48 3.55
C MET A 104 6.49 -8.15 2.80
N ARG A 105 6.18 -8.17 1.51
CA ARG A 105 6.30 -7.02 0.61
C ARG A 105 5.01 -6.87 -0.21
N PRO A 106 3.99 -6.18 0.29
CA PRO A 106 2.78 -5.90 -0.50
C PRO A 106 3.02 -4.80 -1.53
N GLY A 107 2.06 -4.62 -2.43
CA GLY A 107 2.01 -3.51 -3.37
C GLY A 107 3.11 -3.55 -4.45
N LEU A 108 3.47 -2.38 -4.94
CA LEU A 108 4.54 -2.19 -5.94
C LEU A 108 5.90 -2.66 -5.43
N ASP A 109 6.16 -2.50 -4.15
CA ASP A 109 7.35 -3.00 -3.49
C ASP A 109 7.50 -4.52 -3.62
N GLY A 110 6.40 -5.25 -3.48
CA GLY A 110 6.40 -6.69 -3.67
C GLY A 110 6.68 -7.11 -5.11
N ALA A 111 6.08 -6.39 -6.05
CA ALA A 111 6.21 -6.68 -7.47
C ALA A 111 7.59 -6.30 -8.04
N PHE A 112 8.13 -5.15 -7.66
CA PHE A 112 9.35 -4.58 -8.25
C PHE A 112 10.56 -4.60 -7.32
N GLY A 113 10.34 -4.62 -6.00
CA GLY A 113 11.40 -4.49 -5.00
C GLY A 113 12.54 -5.48 -5.18
N PRO A 114 12.30 -6.80 -5.15
CA PRO A 114 13.36 -7.80 -5.17
C PRO A 114 14.20 -7.78 -6.44
N LYS A 115 13.58 -7.46 -7.58
CA LYS A 115 14.24 -7.57 -8.89
C LYS A 115 14.84 -6.25 -9.37
N TYR A 116 14.19 -5.12 -9.05
CA TYR A 116 14.55 -3.84 -9.66
C TYR A 116 14.96 -2.76 -8.65
N LEU A 117 14.26 -2.65 -7.50
CA LEU A 117 14.46 -1.52 -6.61
C LEU A 117 15.54 -1.73 -5.55
N LYS A 118 15.86 -2.98 -5.22
CA LYS A 118 16.78 -3.32 -4.13
C LYS A 118 18.23 -2.94 -4.41
N GLY A 119 18.65 -2.89 -5.68
CA GLY A 119 20.04 -2.79 -6.05
C GLY A 119 20.87 -4.05 -5.74
N GLU A 120 22.15 -3.94 -5.86
CA GLU A 120 23.12 -5.02 -5.58
C GLU A 120 24.12 -4.57 -4.52
N ASN A 121 24.30 -5.41 -3.50
CA ASN A 121 25.31 -5.15 -2.48
C ASN A 121 26.72 -5.30 -3.06
N GLY A 122 27.61 -4.40 -2.70
CA GLY A 122 29.03 -4.53 -2.95
C GLY A 122 29.65 -5.65 -2.10
N ILE A 123 30.77 -6.17 -2.55
CA ILE A 123 31.58 -7.16 -1.83
C ILE A 123 32.95 -6.57 -1.64
N ARG A 124 33.42 -6.50 -0.39
CA ARG A 124 34.78 -6.07 -0.05
C ARG A 124 35.45 -7.11 0.83
N PHE A 125 36.63 -7.51 0.45
CA PHE A 125 37.41 -8.46 1.22
C PHE A 125 38.26 -7.73 2.26
N SER A 126 38.32 -8.34 3.46
CA SER A 126 39.12 -7.83 4.55
C SER A 126 39.84 -8.98 5.23
N GLN A 127 41.14 -8.82 5.52
CA GLN A 127 41.97 -9.78 6.23
C GLN A 127 42.03 -9.40 7.70
N LYS A 128 41.83 -10.37 8.57
CA LYS A 128 42.04 -10.19 10.02
C LYS A 128 43.52 -10.15 10.35
N ILE A 129 43.99 -9.04 10.91
CA ILE A 129 45.41 -8.81 11.21
C ILE A 129 45.74 -8.90 12.70
N GLY A 130 44.83 -9.33 13.57
CA GLY A 130 45.00 -9.57 15.00
C GLY A 130 43.98 -8.83 15.86
N LEU A 131 43.83 -9.23 17.13
CA LEU A 131 42.98 -8.57 18.17
C LEU A 131 41.70 -7.88 17.71
N GLY A 132 40.99 -8.49 16.73
CA GLY A 132 39.75 -7.90 16.20
C GLY A 132 39.94 -6.82 15.13
N GLN A 133 41.14 -6.58 14.63
CA GLN A 133 41.40 -5.63 13.55
C GLN A 133 41.31 -6.32 12.19
N TRP A 134 40.64 -5.64 11.25
CA TRP A 134 40.49 -6.04 9.86
C TRP A 134 41.15 -5.00 8.94
N LYS A 135 41.98 -5.47 8.02
CA LYS A 135 42.58 -4.61 6.98
C LYS A 135 41.93 -4.95 5.65
N PRO A 136 41.46 -3.92 4.89
CA PRO A 136 41.03 -4.16 3.52
C PRO A 136 42.17 -4.79 2.71
N VAL A 137 41.84 -5.81 1.95
CA VAL A 137 42.77 -6.45 1.00
C VAL A 137 42.27 -6.10 -0.39
N LEU A 138 43.17 -5.60 -1.22
CA LEU A 138 42.84 -5.40 -2.64
C LEU A 138 42.70 -6.80 -3.26
N ASP A 139 41.47 -7.12 -3.63
CA ASP A 139 41.13 -8.37 -4.31
C ASP A 139 40.45 -8.00 -5.65
N TYR A 140 40.83 -8.70 -6.71
CA TYR A 140 40.23 -8.53 -8.05
C TYR A 140 38.75 -8.94 -8.08
N ASN A 141 38.23 -9.58 -7.02
CA ASN A 141 36.83 -9.94 -6.86
C ASN A 141 36.02 -8.94 -6.04
N GLU A 142 36.59 -7.76 -5.70
CA GLU A 142 35.80 -6.68 -5.12
C GLU A 142 34.70 -6.26 -6.10
N LYS A 143 33.48 -6.13 -5.59
CA LYS A 143 32.32 -5.69 -6.34
C LYS A 143 31.81 -4.39 -5.74
N GLU A 144 31.75 -3.35 -6.54
CA GLU A 144 31.12 -2.10 -6.12
C GLU A 144 29.60 -2.28 -5.98
N PRO A 145 28.97 -1.65 -4.99
CA PRO A 145 27.52 -1.66 -4.88
C PRO A 145 26.89 -0.97 -6.08
N ARG A 146 25.72 -1.44 -6.48
CA ARG A 146 24.89 -0.79 -7.50
C ARG A 146 23.56 -0.40 -6.88
N ASP A 147 23.15 0.83 -7.09
CA ASP A 147 21.83 1.31 -6.69
C ASP A 147 20.75 0.58 -7.50
N GLY A 148 19.56 0.44 -6.92
CA GLY A 148 18.40 -0.04 -7.61
C GLY A 148 17.85 1.00 -8.58
N TYR A 149 16.85 0.59 -9.35
CA TYR A 149 16.14 1.49 -10.24
C TYR A 149 15.09 2.31 -9.49
N ASP A 150 14.77 3.47 -10.01
CA ASP A 150 13.61 4.24 -9.60
C ASP A 150 12.35 3.74 -10.30
N LEU A 151 11.23 3.71 -9.59
CA LEU A 151 9.92 3.37 -10.13
C LEU A 151 9.07 4.63 -10.25
N HIS A 152 8.81 5.06 -11.48
CA HIS A 152 7.86 6.12 -11.76
C HIS A 152 6.46 5.54 -11.93
N THR A 153 5.51 6.05 -11.16
CA THR A 153 4.12 5.62 -11.18
C THR A 153 3.20 6.69 -11.76
N THR A 154 1.99 6.30 -12.12
CA THR A 154 0.95 7.23 -12.59
C THR A 154 0.21 7.92 -11.44
N LEU A 155 0.49 7.52 -10.19
CA LEU A 155 -0.14 8.12 -9.01
C LEU A 155 0.22 9.60 -8.90
N ASN A 156 -0.80 10.42 -8.71
CA ASN A 156 -0.65 11.84 -8.43
C ASN A 156 -0.83 12.08 -6.93
N ILE A 157 0.14 12.70 -6.29
CA ILE A 157 0.18 12.82 -4.83
C ILE A 157 -0.95 13.70 -4.29
N GLU A 158 -1.33 14.75 -5.01
CA GLU A 158 -2.42 15.67 -4.60
C GLU A 158 -3.78 14.99 -4.72
N ILE A 159 -4.01 14.26 -5.82
CA ILE A 159 -5.25 13.50 -6.01
C ILE A 159 -5.33 12.35 -5.00
N GLN A 160 -4.21 11.70 -4.71
CA GLN A 160 -4.12 10.62 -3.72
C GLN A 160 -4.46 11.12 -2.31
N ASP A 161 -3.91 12.27 -1.91
CA ASP A 161 -4.19 12.89 -0.61
C ASP A 161 -5.67 13.28 -0.49
N LEU A 162 -6.21 13.92 -1.52
CA LEU A 162 -7.62 14.30 -1.56
C LEU A 162 -8.54 13.08 -1.47
N ALA A 163 -8.26 12.03 -2.25
CA ALA A 163 -9.02 10.78 -2.25
C ALA A 163 -8.99 10.09 -0.89
N HIS A 164 -7.80 10.03 -0.27
CA HIS A 164 -7.62 9.45 1.05
C HIS A 164 -8.47 10.16 2.13
N HIS A 165 -8.37 11.48 2.20
CA HIS A 165 -9.10 12.26 3.18
C HIS A 165 -10.61 12.31 2.92
N ALA A 166 -11.04 12.29 1.64
CA ALA A 166 -12.45 12.18 1.29
C ALA A 166 -13.04 10.84 1.73
N LEU A 167 -12.31 9.74 1.46
CA LEU A 167 -12.70 8.40 1.91
C LEU A 167 -12.78 8.32 3.44
N LEU A 168 -11.76 8.80 4.13
CA LEU A 168 -11.70 8.79 5.60
C LEU A 168 -12.91 9.47 6.22
N ARG A 169 -13.23 10.69 5.76
CA ARG A 169 -14.41 11.43 6.27
C ARG A 169 -15.72 10.66 6.09
N GLN A 170 -15.89 9.97 4.95
CA GLN A 170 -17.11 9.19 4.71
C GLN A 170 -17.17 7.94 5.58
N LEU A 171 -16.05 7.25 5.74
CA LEU A 171 -15.99 6.06 6.58
C LEU A 171 -16.22 6.39 8.06
N GLU A 172 -15.68 7.50 8.54
CA GLU A 172 -15.92 8.00 9.90
C GLU A 172 -17.39 8.39 10.09
N PHE A 173 -17.96 9.09 9.11
CA PHE A 173 -19.36 9.55 9.19
C PHE A 173 -20.36 8.39 9.24
N TYR A 174 -20.13 7.35 8.42
CA TYR A 174 -21.02 6.17 8.37
C TYR A 174 -20.59 5.03 9.30
N GLU A 175 -19.49 5.18 10.00
CA GLU A 175 -18.88 4.12 10.80
C GLU A 175 -18.70 2.80 10.04
N ALA A 176 -18.44 2.89 8.73
CA ALA A 176 -18.32 1.73 7.87
C ALA A 176 -17.06 0.90 8.20
N GLU A 177 -17.11 -0.41 7.98
CA GLU A 177 -15.99 -1.29 8.31
C GLU A 177 -14.78 -1.04 7.42
N HIS A 178 -14.99 -0.80 6.14
CA HIS A 178 -13.94 -0.44 5.19
C HIS A 178 -14.50 0.21 3.94
N GLY A 179 -13.61 0.72 3.12
CA GLY A 179 -13.94 1.26 1.81
C GLY A 179 -12.69 1.53 0.98
N SER A 180 -12.91 1.76 -0.30
CA SER A 180 -11.86 2.12 -1.25
C SER A 180 -12.31 3.19 -2.22
N VAL A 181 -11.34 3.95 -2.74
CA VAL A 181 -11.51 4.92 -3.82
C VAL A 181 -10.43 4.66 -4.86
N VAL A 182 -10.85 4.59 -6.12
CA VAL A 182 -9.95 4.54 -7.28
C VAL A 182 -10.27 5.73 -8.17
N VAL A 183 -9.26 6.52 -8.52
CA VAL A 183 -9.38 7.61 -9.48
C VAL A 183 -8.56 7.25 -10.71
N MET A 184 -9.24 7.14 -11.84
CA MET A 184 -8.66 6.73 -13.12
C MET A 184 -8.87 7.82 -14.17
N GLU A 185 -7.84 8.09 -14.96
CA GLU A 185 -7.96 8.94 -16.14
C GLU A 185 -8.65 8.17 -17.27
N THR A 186 -9.78 8.65 -17.74
CA THR A 186 -10.61 7.93 -18.72
C THR A 186 -9.96 7.75 -20.09
N LYS A 187 -9.05 8.65 -20.48
CA LYS A 187 -8.37 8.60 -21.79
C LYS A 187 -7.25 7.57 -21.85
N THR A 188 -6.52 7.43 -20.76
CA THR A 188 -5.28 6.63 -20.71
C THR A 188 -5.46 5.33 -19.94
N GLY A 189 -6.46 5.25 -19.04
CA GLY A 189 -6.62 4.17 -18.08
C GLY A 189 -5.65 4.26 -16.90
N GLU A 190 -4.85 5.33 -16.80
CA GLU A 190 -3.90 5.51 -15.72
C GLU A 190 -4.58 5.71 -14.36
N ILE A 191 -4.15 4.98 -13.36
CA ILE A 191 -4.60 5.17 -11.98
C ILE A 191 -3.88 6.37 -11.39
N LYS A 192 -4.63 7.41 -11.07
CA LYS A 192 -4.13 8.65 -10.46
C LYS A 192 -4.17 8.60 -8.94
N ALA A 193 -5.12 7.86 -8.37
CA ALA A 193 -5.17 7.59 -6.94
C ALA A 193 -5.83 6.24 -6.65
N ILE A 194 -5.39 5.61 -5.58
CA ILE A 194 -6.00 4.41 -5.04
C ILE A 194 -5.84 4.43 -3.51
N SER A 195 -6.95 4.56 -2.80
CA SER A 195 -6.99 4.65 -1.35
C SER A 195 -7.86 3.55 -0.78
N ASN A 196 -7.39 2.92 0.28
CA ASN A 196 -8.04 1.79 0.92
C ASN A 196 -7.96 1.97 2.43
N LEU A 197 -9.09 2.01 3.11
CA LEU A 197 -9.13 2.19 4.55
C LEU A 197 -10.02 1.13 5.20
N GLY A 198 -9.54 0.57 6.30
CA GLY A 198 -10.28 -0.39 7.11
C GLY A 198 -10.30 0.01 8.58
N ARG A 199 -11.45 -0.17 9.23
CA ARG A 199 -11.69 0.17 10.64
C ARG A 199 -10.95 -0.78 11.58
N THR A 200 -10.38 -0.22 12.64
CA THR A 200 -9.80 -0.98 13.75
C THR A 200 -10.87 -1.30 14.80
N SER A 201 -10.55 -2.18 15.73
CA SER A 201 -11.38 -2.40 16.93
C SER A 201 -11.57 -1.14 17.79
N GLU A 202 -10.64 -0.18 17.69
CA GLU A 202 -10.72 1.10 18.39
C GLU A 202 -11.48 2.18 17.61
N GLY A 203 -12.03 1.84 16.44
CA GLY A 203 -12.77 2.78 15.59
C GLY A 203 -11.92 3.68 14.71
N LYS A 204 -10.59 3.53 14.70
CA LYS A 204 -9.68 4.27 13.82
C LYS A 204 -9.58 3.60 12.46
N TYR A 205 -9.18 4.35 11.44
CA TYR A 205 -9.01 3.85 10.07
C TYR A 205 -7.55 3.90 9.65
N TYR A 206 -7.11 2.84 8.96
CA TYR A 206 -5.81 2.78 8.31
C TYR A 206 -5.83 1.78 7.14
N GLU A 207 -4.81 1.79 6.30
CA GLU A 207 -4.68 0.84 5.18
C GLU A 207 -4.32 -0.57 5.67
N LYS A 208 -5.34 -1.41 5.90
CA LYS A 208 -5.19 -2.84 6.28
C LYS A 208 -4.88 -3.72 5.09
N LEU A 209 -5.69 -3.57 4.04
CA LEU A 209 -5.63 -4.31 2.79
C LEU A 209 -5.76 -3.35 1.62
N ASN A 210 -5.35 -3.77 0.45
CA ASN A 210 -5.73 -3.10 -0.79
C ASN A 210 -7.07 -3.69 -1.25
N TYR A 211 -8.17 -3.21 -0.68
CA TYR A 211 -9.53 -3.71 -0.96
C TYR A 211 -9.90 -3.56 -2.43
N ALA A 212 -9.49 -2.46 -3.05
CA ALA A 212 -9.78 -2.20 -4.46
C ALA A 212 -9.19 -3.24 -5.42
N VAL A 213 -8.09 -3.89 -5.02
CA VAL A 213 -7.37 -4.87 -5.84
C VAL A 213 -7.66 -6.30 -5.42
N GLY A 214 -7.70 -6.54 -4.10
CA GLY A 214 -7.69 -7.91 -3.55
C GLY A 214 -9.05 -8.45 -3.15
N GLU A 215 -10.08 -7.61 -3.06
CA GLU A 215 -11.38 -8.02 -2.56
C GLU A 215 -12.41 -8.11 -3.68
N SER A 216 -13.25 -9.14 -3.64
CA SER A 216 -14.36 -9.32 -4.59
C SER A 216 -15.68 -9.13 -3.88
N HIS A 217 -16.54 -8.28 -4.41
CA HIS A 217 -17.89 -8.01 -3.94
C HIS A 217 -18.92 -8.21 -5.03
N GLU A 218 -20.16 -8.41 -4.63
CA GLU A 218 -21.29 -8.28 -5.56
C GLU A 218 -21.36 -6.82 -6.05
N PRO A 219 -21.27 -6.57 -7.37
CA PRO A 219 -21.18 -5.21 -7.92
C PRO A 219 -22.50 -4.43 -7.76
N GLY A 220 -23.58 -5.10 -7.40
CA GLY A 220 -24.89 -4.50 -7.27
C GLY A 220 -25.37 -3.83 -8.56
N SER A 221 -25.99 -2.66 -8.43
CA SER A 221 -26.57 -1.94 -9.60
C SER A 221 -25.55 -1.40 -10.59
N THR A 222 -24.25 -1.37 -10.28
CA THR A 222 -23.23 -1.01 -11.25
C THR A 222 -23.13 -2.03 -12.37
N PHE A 223 -23.49 -3.30 -12.09
CA PHE A 223 -23.55 -4.36 -13.10
C PHE A 223 -24.57 -4.11 -14.21
N LYS A 224 -25.61 -3.31 -13.95
CA LYS A 224 -26.62 -2.97 -14.95
C LYS A 224 -26.03 -2.28 -16.18
N LEU A 225 -24.89 -1.57 -16.02
CA LEU A 225 -24.16 -0.98 -17.13
C LEU A 225 -23.71 -2.05 -18.11
N MET A 226 -23.03 -3.10 -17.63
CA MET A 226 -22.54 -4.21 -18.47
C MET A 226 -23.70 -4.94 -19.15
N ALA A 227 -24.79 -5.16 -18.41
CA ALA A 227 -25.98 -5.79 -18.95
C ALA A 227 -26.62 -4.97 -20.09
N MET A 228 -26.72 -3.64 -19.92
CA MET A 228 -27.28 -2.75 -20.96
C MET A 228 -26.34 -2.60 -22.16
N VAL A 229 -25.03 -2.47 -21.93
CA VAL A 229 -24.04 -2.42 -23.02
C VAL A 229 -24.17 -3.68 -23.89
N ARG A 230 -24.24 -4.87 -23.26
CA ARG A 230 -24.40 -6.11 -24.00
C ARG A 230 -25.67 -6.17 -24.81
N ALA A 231 -26.79 -5.79 -24.21
CA ALA A 231 -28.10 -5.82 -24.88
C ALA A 231 -28.14 -4.84 -26.09
N LEU A 232 -27.51 -3.69 -25.95
CA LEU A 232 -27.43 -2.69 -27.03
C LEU A 232 -26.47 -3.12 -28.14
N GLU A 233 -25.34 -3.72 -27.83
CA GLU A 233 -24.39 -4.26 -28.81
C GLU A 233 -25.00 -5.40 -29.64
N ASP A 234 -25.73 -6.30 -28.97
CA ASP A 234 -26.46 -7.36 -29.66
C ASP A 234 -27.67 -6.85 -30.44
N LYS A 235 -28.02 -5.57 -30.29
CA LYS A 235 -29.19 -4.92 -30.93
C LYS A 235 -30.51 -5.61 -30.60
N VAL A 236 -30.59 -6.24 -29.43
CA VAL A 236 -31.83 -6.86 -28.94
C VAL A 236 -32.74 -5.89 -28.23
N ILE A 237 -32.24 -4.67 -27.95
CA ILE A 237 -32.96 -3.56 -27.34
C ILE A 237 -32.45 -2.24 -27.91
N ASP A 238 -33.35 -1.27 -28.06
CA ASP A 238 -33.02 0.15 -28.28
C ASP A 238 -33.29 0.97 -27.01
N THR A 239 -32.62 2.08 -26.87
CA THR A 239 -32.81 3.00 -25.71
C THR A 239 -34.22 3.53 -25.56
N SER A 240 -34.96 3.59 -26.67
CA SER A 240 -36.37 4.04 -26.75
C SER A 240 -37.39 2.95 -26.50
N ASP A 241 -37.00 1.68 -26.55
CA ASP A 241 -37.89 0.54 -26.33
C ASP A 241 -38.55 0.59 -24.96
N ILE A 242 -39.84 0.23 -24.91
CA ILE A 242 -40.63 0.33 -23.70
C ILE A 242 -40.61 -0.99 -22.93
N VAL A 243 -40.24 -0.91 -21.66
CA VAL A 243 -40.33 -2.00 -20.68
C VAL A 243 -41.41 -1.66 -19.65
N ASP A 244 -42.20 -2.64 -19.27
CA ASP A 244 -43.27 -2.46 -18.29
C ASP A 244 -42.84 -3.01 -16.91
N THR A 245 -42.40 -2.13 -16.05
CA THR A 245 -42.01 -2.46 -14.68
C THR A 245 -43.20 -2.77 -13.77
N LYS A 246 -44.43 -2.63 -14.30
CA LYS A 246 -45.69 -2.80 -13.60
C LYS A 246 -45.71 -2.00 -12.29
N ASN A 247 -45.98 -2.71 -11.17
CA ASN A 247 -45.97 -2.13 -9.83
C ASN A 247 -44.60 -2.23 -9.13
N GLY A 248 -43.53 -2.46 -9.88
CA GLY A 248 -42.15 -2.58 -9.34
C GLY A 248 -41.87 -3.91 -8.67
N ILE A 249 -42.68 -4.92 -8.94
CA ILE A 249 -42.48 -6.30 -8.44
C ILE A 249 -42.76 -7.27 -9.59
N LEU A 250 -41.74 -8.00 -9.98
CA LEU A 250 -41.84 -9.07 -10.98
C LEU A 250 -41.26 -10.37 -10.40
N SER A 251 -41.72 -11.51 -10.91
CA SER A 251 -41.21 -12.83 -10.51
C SER A 251 -40.54 -13.50 -11.70
N PHE A 252 -39.29 -13.94 -11.52
CA PHE A 252 -38.53 -14.69 -12.49
C PHE A 252 -38.02 -15.98 -11.83
N TYR A 253 -38.34 -17.11 -12.42
CA TYR A 253 -37.95 -18.45 -11.91
C TYR A 253 -38.26 -18.66 -10.42
N GLY A 254 -39.41 -18.18 -9.95
CA GLY A 254 -39.81 -18.27 -8.54
C GLY A 254 -39.20 -17.25 -7.59
N ARG A 255 -38.29 -16.42 -8.06
CA ARG A 255 -37.65 -15.34 -7.28
C ARG A 255 -38.29 -13.99 -7.59
N LYS A 256 -38.62 -13.22 -6.53
CA LYS A 256 -39.18 -11.87 -6.66
C LYS A 256 -38.05 -10.85 -6.82
N VAL A 257 -38.10 -10.09 -7.92
CA VAL A 257 -37.28 -8.91 -8.16
C VAL A 257 -38.12 -7.67 -7.84
N ARG A 258 -37.53 -6.72 -7.13
CA ARG A 258 -38.24 -5.52 -6.67
C ARG A 258 -37.43 -4.28 -6.97
N ASP A 259 -38.14 -3.24 -7.42
CA ASP A 259 -37.58 -1.88 -7.49
C ASP A 259 -37.53 -1.24 -6.11
N SER A 260 -36.63 -0.29 -5.92
CA SER A 260 -36.53 0.53 -4.71
C SER A 260 -37.76 1.44 -4.53
N LYS A 261 -38.36 1.89 -5.63
CA LYS A 261 -39.56 2.70 -5.62
C LYS A 261 -40.80 1.84 -5.42
N LYS A 262 -41.52 2.06 -4.32
CA LYS A 262 -42.84 1.45 -4.12
C LYS A 262 -43.82 1.86 -5.24
N GLY A 263 -44.52 0.86 -5.80
CA GLY A 263 -45.46 1.09 -6.92
C GLY A 263 -44.80 1.10 -8.29
N GLY A 264 -43.47 0.92 -8.36
CA GLY A 264 -42.73 0.80 -9.60
C GLY A 264 -42.73 2.09 -10.44
N TYR A 265 -42.41 1.90 -11.71
CA TYR A 265 -42.34 3.02 -12.68
C TYR A 265 -43.34 2.88 -13.82
N GLY A 266 -44.08 1.75 -13.87
CA GLY A 266 -44.98 1.44 -14.97
C GLY A 266 -44.23 1.20 -16.27
N LYS A 267 -44.81 1.72 -17.38
CA LYS A 267 -44.18 1.65 -18.70
C LYS A 267 -43.18 2.79 -18.88
N ILE A 268 -41.90 2.44 -19.02
CA ILE A 268 -40.79 3.38 -19.19
C ILE A 268 -39.85 2.91 -20.31
N SER A 269 -39.09 3.83 -20.89
CA SER A 269 -38.08 3.44 -21.89
C SER A 269 -36.93 2.66 -21.23
N ALA A 270 -36.19 1.90 -22.03
CA ALA A 270 -34.98 1.20 -21.58
C ALA A 270 -33.93 2.17 -21.00
N ALA A 271 -33.74 3.32 -21.65
CA ALA A 271 -32.92 4.40 -21.12
C ALA A 271 -33.40 4.87 -19.75
N LYS A 272 -34.71 5.09 -19.58
CA LYS A 272 -35.27 5.49 -18.28
C LYS A 272 -35.12 4.38 -17.21
N ALA A 273 -35.30 3.13 -17.60
CA ALA A 273 -35.09 1.99 -16.68
C ALA A 273 -33.65 1.96 -16.15
N PHE A 274 -32.67 2.26 -16.99
CA PHE A 274 -31.27 2.38 -16.58
C PHE A 274 -31.03 3.63 -15.69
N GLU A 275 -31.54 4.81 -16.11
CA GLU A 275 -31.40 6.08 -15.39
C GLU A 275 -31.93 6.00 -13.95
N VAL A 276 -33.09 5.37 -13.74
CA VAL A 276 -33.70 5.22 -12.42
C VAL A 276 -33.25 3.95 -11.69
N SER A 277 -32.31 3.21 -12.29
CA SER A 277 -31.78 1.95 -11.75
C SER A 277 -32.89 0.93 -11.43
N SER A 278 -33.90 0.78 -12.31
CA SER A 278 -34.97 -0.18 -12.13
C SER A 278 -34.43 -1.61 -12.18
N ASN A 279 -34.64 -2.37 -11.11
CA ASN A 279 -34.28 -3.79 -11.07
C ASN A 279 -35.21 -4.59 -11.99
N THR A 280 -36.51 -4.33 -11.91
CA THR A 280 -37.52 -5.05 -12.69
C THR A 280 -37.36 -4.78 -14.18
N GLY A 281 -37.09 -3.53 -14.57
CA GLY A 281 -36.87 -3.16 -15.96
C GLY A 281 -35.65 -3.82 -16.56
N ILE A 282 -34.50 -3.75 -15.90
CA ILE A 282 -33.27 -4.34 -16.43
C ILE A 282 -33.35 -5.89 -16.46
N VAL A 283 -33.86 -6.52 -15.41
CA VAL A 283 -34.02 -7.99 -15.41
C VAL A 283 -34.98 -8.43 -16.49
N GLN A 284 -36.06 -7.68 -16.74
CA GLN A 284 -36.99 -7.99 -17.82
C GLN A 284 -36.34 -7.91 -19.19
N ILE A 285 -35.57 -6.83 -19.47
CA ILE A 285 -34.83 -6.68 -20.73
C ILE A 285 -33.94 -7.91 -20.97
N ILE A 286 -33.16 -8.31 -19.98
CA ILE A 286 -32.23 -9.44 -20.14
C ILE A 286 -32.99 -10.77 -20.24
N ASN A 287 -34.00 -10.99 -19.41
CA ASN A 287 -34.79 -12.22 -19.44
C ASN A 287 -35.51 -12.39 -20.80
N ASP A 288 -36.18 -11.35 -21.29
CA ASP A 288 -37.00 -11.47 -22.50
C ASP A 288 -36.16 -11.70 -23.76
N ASN A 289 -34.89 -11.28 -23.75
CA ASN A 289 -33.99 -11.41 -24.91
C ASN A 289 -33.01 -12.59 -24.83
N TYR A 290 -32.71 -13.09 -23.62
CA TYR A 290 -31.65 -14.10 -23.46
C TYR A 290 -32.10 -15.36 -22.71
N ASN A 291 -33.37 -15.51 -22.30
CA ASN A 291 -33.85 -16.67 -21.54
C ASN A 291 -33.66 -18.01 -22.28
N GLU A 292 -33.75 -18.01 -23.61
CA GLU A 292 -33.54 -19.21 -24.43
C GLU A 292 -32.07 -19.49 -24.73
N LYS A 293 -31.21 -18.48 -24.65
CA LYS A 293 -29.77 -18.55 -24.95
C LYS A 293 -28.93 -17.79 -23.90
N PRO A 294 -28.98 -18.21 -22.64
CA PRO A 294 -28.29 -17.49 -21.57
C PRO A 294 -26.78 -17.45 -21.75
N GLU A 295 -26.20 -18.44 -22.46
CA GLU A 295 -24.78 -18.41 -22.80
C GLU A 295 -24.41 -17.19 -23.64
N GLN A 296 -25.25 -16.78 -24.59
CA GLN A 296 -24.96 -15.63 -25.44
C GLN A 296 -24.77 -14.36 -24.62
N PHE A 297 -25.56 -14.15 -23.57
CA PHE A 297 -25.40 -13.04 -22.66
C PHE A 297 -24.09 -13.11 -21.89
N VAL A 298 -23.78 -14.28 -21.30
CA VAL A 298 -22.58 -14.43 -20.47
C VAL A 298 -21.31 -14.43 -21.32
N ASP A 299 -21.31 -15.07 -22.51
CA ASP A 299 -20.19 -15.00 -23.45
C ASP A 299 -19.89 -13.52 -23.82
N GLY A 300 -20.94 -12.71 -24.07
CA GLY A 300 -20.74 -11.30 -24.35
C GLY A 300 -20.25 -10.47 -23.18
N LEU A 301 -20.56 -10.86 -21.96
CA LEU A 301 -19.92 -10.25 -20.80
C LEU A 301 -18.43 -10.63 -20.72
N PHE A 302 -18.08 -11.86 -21.11
CA PHE A 302 -16.68 -12.30 -21.14
C PHE A 302 -15.88 -11.61 -22.25
N ASP A 303 -16.52 -11.24 -23.36
CA ASP A 303 -15.90 -10.40 -24.40
C ASP A 303 -15.46 -9.02 -23.84
N MET A 304 -16.14 -8.51 -22.81
CA MET A 304 -15.76 -7.30 -22.08
C MET A 304 -14.62 -7.53 -21.08
N LYS A 305 -14.08 -8.73 -20.97
CA LYS A 305 -12.96 -9.11 -20.08
C LYS A 305 -13.26 -9.01 -18.59
N ILE A 306 -14.53 -8.96 -18.17
CA ILE A 306 -14.90 -8.83 -16.77
C ILE A 306 -14.66 -10.10 -15.93
N ASN A 307 -14.41 -11.22 -16.60
CA ASN A 307 -14.04 -12.53 -16.02
C ASN A 307 -12.53 -12.76 -15.96
N GLU A 308 -11.72 -11.83 -16.47
CA GLU A 308 -10.26 -11.92 -16.48
C GLU A 308 -9.66 -11.03 -15.38
N PRO A 309 -8.54 -11.42 -14.76
CA PRO A 309 -7.75 -10.51 -13.93
C PRO A 309 -7.31 -9.28 -14.73
N LEU A 310 -7.19 -8.15 -14.06
CA LEU A 310 -6.73 -6.90 -14.69
C LEU A 310 -5.24 -6.95 -15.06
N GLY A 311 -4.48 -7.88 -14.46
CA GLY A 311 -3.04 -8.01 -14.68
C GLY A 311 -2.27 -6.80 -14.11
N LEU A 312 -2.73 -6.25 -13.01
CA LEU A 312 -2.08 -5.12 -12.35
C LEU A 312 -0.69 -5.50 -11.88
N PRO A 313 0.31 -4.61 -12.00
CA PRO A 313 1.64 -4.84 -11.49
C PRO A 313 1.72 -4.69 -9.96
N ILE A 314 0.72 -5.20 -9.25
CA ILE A 314 0.59 -5.18 -7.79
C ILE A 314 0.28 -6.59 -7.32
N LEU A 315 0.99 -7.07 -6.29
CA LEU A 315 0.70 -8.38 -5.71
C LEU A 315 -0.61 -8.36 -4.94
N GLY A 316 -1.37 -9.45 -5.03
CA GLY A 316 -2.60 -9.66 -4.27
C GLY A 316 -3.87 -9.31 -5.03
N GLU A 317 -3.82 -9.27 -6.36
CA GLU A 317 -5.03 -9.12 -7.18
C GLU A 317 -5.98 -10.30 -6.98
N GLY A 318 -7.26 -9.99 -6.69
CA GLY A 318 -8.33 -10.97 -6.54
C GLY A 318 -8.70 -11.60 -7.89
N GLN A 319 -9.18 -12.84 -7.83
CA GLN A 319 -9.68 -13.52 -9.03
C GLN A 319 -11.16 -13.20 -9.23
N PRO A 320 -11.59 -12.82 -10.45
CA PRO A 320 -12.99 -12.66 -10.77
C PRO A 320 -13.77 -13.98 -10.55
N LYS A 321 -14.99 -13.87 -10.02
CA LYS A 321 -15.86 -15.02 -9.81
C LYS A 321 -17.10 -14.87 -10.67
N PHE A 322 -17.13 -15.58 -11.78
CA PHE A 322 -18.26 -15.68 -12.68
C PHE A 322 -18.67 -17.14 -12.83
N THR A 323 -19.98 -17.39 -12.83
CA THR A 323 -20.53 -18.72 -13.17
C THR A 323 -21.08 -18.65 -14.57
N HIS A 324 -20.56 -19.49 -15.47
CA HIS A 324 -21.09 -19.62 -16.81
C HIS A 324 -22.26 -20.64 -16.82
N PRO A 325 -23.33 -20.44 -17.63
CA PRO A 325 -24.44 -21.39 -17.71
C PRO A 325 -24.03 -22.83 -18.11
N ARG A 326 -22.89 -22.98 -18.78
CA ARG A 326 -22.31 -24.31 -19.11
C ARG A 326 -21.63 -24.98 -17.93
N ASP A 327 -21.30 -24.22 -16.89
CA ASP A 327 -20.70 -24.80 -15.71
C ASP A 327 -21.76 -25.59 -14.96
N LYS A 328 -21.50 -26.84 -14.71
CA LYS A 328 -22.42 -27.67 -13.93
C LYS A 328 -22.38 -27.16 -12.50
N VAL A 329 -23.53 -26.67 -12.01
CA VAL A 329 -23.75 -26.35 -10.61
C VAL A 329 -23.88 -27.63 -9.80
#